data_00746574c036d9e91687987d8c3658f6
#
_entry.id   00746574c036d9e91687987d8c3658f6
#
_cell.length_a   1.000
_cell.length_b   1.000
_cell.length_c   1.000
_cell.angle_alpha   90.00
_cell.angle_beta   90.00
_cell.angle_gamma   90.00
#
_symmetry.space_group_name_H-M   'P 1'
#
loop_
_entity.id
_entity.type
_entity.pdbx_description
1 polymer ?
#
loop_
_entity_poly.entity_id
_entity_poly.type
_entity_poly.pdbx_seq_one_letter_code
_entity_poly.pdbx_strand_id
1 'polypeptide(L)'
;MEDAGDSLRFLIVGDSGIRINGTELLRINKDIDLIYTAGRVAVLRQLQARGWRADALEWETRQLVFKGLAQADPALLSAQDVAQLLAQAQAACAPRLQPDAIDQVPLLLLAGIAGGQYAYCNRVGHSLGYAVLDGTYTQGPDVLSLSRRKSEVHSIELFTDGYLSCPSGTSVRAWEDEFFRVEAQDFHKCGAFAGVKGSTTTLFSDDRTVLTVHFH
;
A
#
# COMPACT_ATOMS: atom_id res chain seq x y z
N MET A 1 16.88 11.03 6.67
CA MET A 1 17.20 11.65 7.97
C MET A 1 18.52 12.37 7.85
N GLU A 2 18.62 13.58 8.39
CA GLU A 2 19.80 14.44 8.41
C GLU A 2 20.11 14.85 9.86
N ASP A 3 21.39 14.82 10.22
CA ASP A 3 21.89 15.38 11.48
C ASP A 3 22.14 16.89 11.28
N ALA A 4 21.38 17.73 11.97
CA ALA A 4 21.42 19.18 11.86
C ALA A 4 21.90 19.83 13.19
N GLY A 5 22.93 19.28 13.82
CA GLY A 5 23.49 19.76 15.09
C GLY A 5 22.64 19.29 16.29
N ASP A 6 21.88 20.19 16.91
CA ASP A 6 21.03 19.86 18.06
C ASP A 6 19.70 19.20 17.68
N SER A 7 19.43 19.02 16.38
CA SER A 7 18.20 18.44 15.87
C SER A 7 18.44 17.37 14.79
N LEU A 8 17.46 16.48 14.64
CA LEU A 8 17.35 15.55 13.54
C LEU A 8 16.25 16.03 12.62
N ARG A 9 16.54 16.12 11.31
CA ARG A 9 15.57 16.43 10.27
C ARG A 9 15.17 15.15 9.55
N PHE A 10 13.89 14.98 9.33
CA PHE A 10 13.32 13.85 8.65
C PHE A 10 12.62 14.34 7.38
N LEU A 11 12.82 13.60 6.30
CA LEU A 11 12.11 13.76 5.05
C LEU A 11 11.59 12.40 4.62
N ILE A 12 10.30 12.31 4.33
CA ILE A 12 9.63 11.13 3.80
C ILE A 12 9.08 11.49 2.43
N VAL A 13 9.39 10.68 1.43
CA VAL A 13 8.84 10.74 0.09
C VAL A 13 8.31 9.36 -0.26
N GLY A 14 7.08 9.26 -0.75
CA GLY A 14 6.44 7.97 -1.02
C GLY A 14 5.85 7.34 0.25
N ASP A 15 5.65 6.03 0.25
CA ASP A 15 4.88 5.25 1.21
C ASP A 15 5.69 4.53 2.30
N SER A 16 7.00 4.75 2.33
CA SER A 16 7.83 4.33 3.46
C SER A 16 7.44 5.09 4.75
N GLY A 17 7.75 4.50 5.90
CA GLY A 17 7.40 5.08 7.19
C GLY A 17 8.60 5.38 8.07
N ILE A 18 8.40 6.28 9.01
CA ILE A 18 9.30 6.55 10.14
C ILE A 18 8.50 6.41 11.42
N ARG A 19 9.07 5.72 12.40
CA ARG A 19 8.54 5.73 13.75
C ARG A 19 9.61 6.25 14.70
N ILE A 20 9.25 7.22 15.53
CA ILE A 20 10.15 7.86 16.52
C ILE A 20 9.71 7.40 17.90
N ASN A 21 10.69 6.97 18.73
CA ASN A 21 10.49 6.52 20.11
C ASN A 21 9.46 5.39 20.26
N GLY A 22 9.27 4.56 19.21
CA GLY A 22 8.31 3.47 19.22
C GLY A 22 6.82 3.89 19.20
N THR A 23 6.52 5.17 19.20
CA THR A 23 5.15 5.70 19.35
C THR A 23 4.73 6.71 18.30
N GLU A 24 5.58 7.64 17.91
CA GLU A 24 5.26 8.66 16.90
C GLU A 24 5.44 8.07 15.49
N LEU A 25 4.33 7.70 14.86
CA LEU A 25 4.31 7.12 13.52
C LEU A 25 4.07 8.21 12.47
N LEU A 26 4.96 8.26 11.50
CA LEU A 26 4.90 9.13 10.33
C LEU A 26 4.88 8.26 9.08
N ARG A 27 3.81 8.29 8.34
CA ARG A 27 3.64 7.53 7.10
C ARG A 27 2.73 8.30 6.14
N ILE A 28 3.07 8.24 4.87
CA ILE A 28 2.22 8.73 3.79
C ILE A 28 1.43 7.54 3.26
N ASN A 29 0.11 7.68 3.17
CA ASN A 29 -0.74 6.70 2.53
C ASN A 29 -1.09 7.19 1.13
N LYS A 30 -0.92 6.33 0.14
CA LYS A 30 -1.33 6.62 -1.24
C LYS A 30 -2.79 6.23 -1.43
N ASP A 31 -3.65 7.19 -1.72
CA ASP A 31 -5.07 6.96 -1.94
C ASP A 31 -5.33 6.02 -3.13
N ILE A 32 -4.46 6.04 -4.14
CA ILE A 32 -4.56 5.13 -5.28
C ILE A 32 -4.42 3.65 -4.87
N ASP A 33 -3.66 3.33 -3.83
CA ASP A 33 -3.51 1.97 -3.32
C ASP A 33 -4.81 1.46 -2.66
N LEU A 34 -5.65 2.35 -2.13
CA LEU A 34 -6.98 1.98 -1.64
C LEU A 34 -7.86 1.45 -2.77
N ILE A 35 -7.77 2.05 -3.97
CA ILE A 35 -8.53 1.64 -5.15
C ILE A 35 -8.11 0.23 -5.58
N TYR A 36 -6.81 0.02 -5.76
CA TYR A 36 -6.31 -1.30 -6.17
C TYR A 36 -6.52 -2.37 -5.10
N THR A 37 -6.43 -2.00 -3.82
CA THR A 37 -6.77 -2.90 -2.70
C THR A 37 -8.24 -3.30 -2.74
N ALA A 38 -9.16 -2.33 -2.89
CA ALA A 38 -10.60 -2.61 -2.96
C ALA A 38 -10.94 -3.51 -4.16
N GLY A 39 -10.40 -3.19 -5.34
CA GLY A 39 -10.56 -3.99 -6.55
C GLY A 39 -10.00 -5.41 -6.37
N ARG A 40 -8.80 -5.53 -5.82
CA ARG A 40 -8.17 -6.82 -5.54
C ARG A 40 -8.99 -7.69 -4.59
N VAL A 41 -9.46 -7.11 -3.48
CA VAL A 41 -10.29 -7.85 -2.51
C VAL A 41 -11.58 -8.33 -3.14
N ALA A 42 -12.23 -7.51 -3.98
CA ALA A 42 -13.44 -7.89 -4.72
C ALA A 42 -13.16 -9.05 -5.69
N VAL A 43 -12.09 -8.95 -6.50
CA VAL A 43 -11.67 -10.01 -7.45
C VAL A 43 -11.34 -11.31 -6.71
N LEU A 44 -10.54 -11.24 -5.65
CA LEU A 44 -10.15 -12.41 -4.87
C LEU A 44 -11.38 -13.15 -4.33
N ARG A 45 -12.33 -12.43 -3.74
CA ARG A 45 -13.58 -13.02 -3.21
C ARG A 45 -14.41 -13.67 -4.30
N GLN A 46 -14.50 -13.04 -5.48
CA GLN A 46 -15.21 -13.58 -6.64
C GLN A 46 -14.58 -14.89 -7.13
N LEU A 47 -13.26 -14.91 -7.30
CA LEU A 47 -12.54 -16.13 -7.70
C LEU A 47 -12.64 -17.22 -6.63
N GLN A 48 -12.54 -16.85 -5.36
CA GLN A 48 -12.71 -17.79 -4.25
C GLN A 48 -14.11 -18.42 -4.22
N ALA A 49 -15.15 -17.65 -4.50
CA ALA A 49 -16.53 -18.14 -4.63
C ALA A 49 -16.67 -19.12 -5.81
N ARG A 50 -15.86 -18.97 -6.86
CA ARG A 50 -15.79 -19.87 -8.03
C ARG A 50 -14.90 -21.10 -7.82
N GLY A 51 -14.39 -21.30 -6.63
CA GLY A 51 -13.60 -22.49 -6.27
C GLY A 51 -12.10 -22.36 -6.42
N TRP A 52 -11.57 -21.16 -6.79
CA TRP A 52 -10.13 -20.93 -6.79
C TRP A 52 -9.57 -21.00 -5.37
N ARG A 53 -8.36 -21.55 -5.21
CA ARG A 53 -7.75 -21.77 -3.90
C ARG A 53 -6.24 -21.58 -3.96
N ALA A 54 -5.64 -21.39 -2.77
CA ALA A 54 -4.21 -21.31 -2.54
C ALA A 54 -3.49 -20.34 -3.49
N ASP A 55 -2.30 -20.68 -3.94
CA ASP A 55 -1.45 -19.81 -4.75
C ASP A 55 -2.06 -19.45 -6.10
N ALA A 56 -2.83 -20.37 -6.72
CA ALA A 56 -3.52 -20.08 -7.97
C ALA A 56 -4.54 -18.92 -7.84
N LEU A 57 -5.26 -18.88 -6.72
CA LEU A 57 -6.16 -17.77 -6.39
C LEU A 57 -5.41 -16.44 -6.33
N GLU A 58 -4.30 -16.40 -5.61
CA GLU A 58 -3.51 -15.18 -5.45
C GLU A 58 -2.86 -14.74 -6.76
N TRP A 59 -2.28 -15.67 -7.52
CA TRP A 59 -1.64 -15.37 -8.80
C TRP A 59 -2.63 -14.80 -9.81
N GLU A 60 -3.80 -15.41 -9.96
CA GLU A 60 -4.81 -14.92 -10.89
C GLU A 60 -5.35 -13.55 -10.46
N THR A 61 -5.61 -13.38 -9.17
CA THR A 61 -6.02 -12.09 -8.61
C THR A 61 -4.99 -10.99 -8.92
N ARG A 62 -3.69 -11.25 -8.68
CA ARG A 62 -2.61 -10.31 -9.00
C ARG A 62 -2.56 -9.97 -10.49
N GLN A 63 -2.69 -10.96 -11.37
CA GLN A 63 -2.65 -10.75 -12.82
C GLN A 63 -3.80 -9.86 -13.29
N LEU A 64 -5.02 -10.10 -12.81
CA LEU A 64 -6.20 -9.30 -13.14
C LEU A 64 -6.07 -7.86 -12.68
N VAL A 65 -5.60 -7.64 -11.46
CA VAL A 65 -5.40 -6.28 -10.92
C VAL A 65 -4.24 -5.56 -11.59
N PHE A 66 -3.16 -6.26 -11.90
CA PHE A 66 -1.99 -5.67 -12.56
C PHE A 66 -2.27 -5.28 -14.01
N LYS A 67 -2.88 -6.19 -14.80
CA LYS A 67 -3.18 -5.96 -16.23
C LYS A 67 -4.42 -5.10 -16.44
N GLY A 68 -5.35 -5.12 -15.49
CA GLY A 68 -6.64 -4.44 -15.56
C GLY A 68 -7.79 -5.35 -15.97
N LEU A 69 -8.96 -5.08 -15.40
CA LEU A 69 -10.17 -5.88 -15.61
C LEU A 69 -10.70 -5.80 -17.04
N ALA A 70 -10.32 -4.78 -17.82
CA ALA A 70 -10.64 -4.71 -19.25
C ALA A 70 -9.96 -5.81 -20.07
N GLN A 71 -8.88 -6.42 -19.56
CA GLN A 71 -8.13 -7.49 -20.22
C GLN A 71 -8.46 -8.89 -19.65
N ALA A 72 -9.46 -8.97 -18.75
CA ALA A 72 -9.87 -10.26 -18.19
C ALA A 72 -10.45 -11.17 -19.30
N ASP A 73 -10.10 -12.47 -19.24
CA ASP A 73 -10.73 -13.48 -20.09
C ASP A 73 -12.24 -13.52 -19.79
N PRO A 74 -13.12 -13.32 -20.80
CA PRO A 74 -14.57 -13.38 -20.60
C PRO A 74 -15.07 -14.73 -20.06
N ALA A 75 -14.32 -15.82 -20.26
CA ALA A 75 -14.60 -17.12 -19.65
C ALA A 75 -14.33 -17.14 -18.15
N LEU A 76 -13.39 -16.32 -17.68
CA LEU A 76 -13.07 -16.16 -16.27
C LEU A 76 -13.97 -15.11 -15.59
N LEU A 77 -14.12 -13.93 -16.20
CA LEU A 77 -14.94 -12.83 -15.70
C LEU A 77 -15.80 -12.28 -16.85
N SER A 78 -17.11 -12.51 -16.82
CA SER A 78 -18.02 -11.92 -17.79
C SER A 78 -18.07 -10.39 -17.64
N ALA A 79 -18.61 -9.70 -18.65
CA ALA A 79 -18.80 -8.24 -18.55
C ALA A 79 -19.68 -7.84 -17.36
N GLN A 80 -20.66 -8.67 -17.00
CA GLN A 80 -21.49 -8.45 -15.82
C GLN A 80 -20.70 -8.59 -14.52
N ASP A 81 -19.81 -9.60 -14.43
CA ASP A 81 -18.91 -9.74 -13.27
C ASP A 81 -18.02 -8.52 -13.12
N VAL A 82 -17.41 -8.06 -14.21
CA VAL A 82 -16.56 -6.87 -14.20
C VAL A 82 -17.35 -5.66 -13.71
N ALA A 83 -18.55 -5.41 -14.24
CA ALA A 83 -19.39 -4.30 -13.80
C ALA A 83 -19.72 -4.38 -12.29
N GLN A 84 -20.00 -5.58 -11.78
CA GLN A 84 -20.27 -5.80 -10.36
C GLN A 84 -19.03 -5.57 -9.49
N LEU A 85 -17.85 -6.02 -9.92
CA LEU A 85 -16.59 -5.81 -9.22
C LEU A 85 -16.24 -4.32 -9.12
N LEU A 86 -16.42 -3.57 -10.22
CA LEU A 86 -16.21 -2.12 -10.24
C LEU A 86 -17.13 -1.40 -9.25
N ALA A 87 -18.42 -1.74 -9.24
CA ALA A 87 -19.39 -1.15 -8.33
C ALA A 87 -19.07 -1.47 -6.86
N GLN A 88 -18.66 -2.71 -6.55
CA GLN A 88 -18.23 -3.11 -5.21
C GLN A 88 -16.98 -2.33 -4.74
N ALA A 89 -15.98 -2.22 -5.60
CA ALA A 89 -14.76 -1.48 -5.29
C ALA A 89 -15.05 0.02 -5.08
N GLN A 90 -15.88 0.62 -5.94
CA GLN A 90 -16.28 2.02 -5.80
C GLN A 90 -17.02 2.27 -4.49
N ALA A 91 -17.96 1.40 -4.13
CA ALA A 91 -18.68 1.49 -2.85
C ALA A 91 -17.74 1.34 -1.65
N ALA A 92 -16.73 0.46 -1.72
CA ALA A 92 -15.74 0.27 -0.66
C ALA A 92 -14.80 1.48 -0.50
N CYS A 93 -14.52 2.20 -1.60
CA CYS A 93 -13.67 3.40 -1.60
C CYS A 93 -14.41 4.67 -1.15
N ALA A 94 -15.71 4.76 -1.41
CA ALA A 94 -16.51 5.98 -1.20
C ALA A 94 -16.39 6.63 0.20
N PRO A 95 -16.31 5.88 1.32
CA PRO A 95 -16.15 6.48 2.64
C PRO A 95 -14.78 7.11 2.91
N ARG A 96 -13.79 6.85 2.08
CA ARG A 96 -12.37 7.17 2.34
C ARG A 96 -11.74 8.09 1.31
N LEU A 97 -12.27 8.13 0.09
CA LEU A 97 -11.71 8.91 -1.01
C LEU A 97 -12.49 10.21 -1.24
N GLN A 98 -11.79 11.20 -1.77
CA GLN A 98 -12.41 12.43 -2.26
C GLN A 98 -13.25 12.15 -3.53
N PRO A 99 -14.25 12.99 -3.85
CA PRO A 99 -15.13 12.77 -5.00
C PRO A 99 -14.39 12.60 -6.34
N ASP A 100 -13.35 13.41 -6.59
CA ASP A 100 -12.53 13.33 -7.81
C ASP A 100 -11.78 12.00 -7.94
N ALA A 101 -11.40 11.38 -6.82
CA ALA A 101 -10.79 10.06 -6.78
C ALA A 101 -11.81 8.93 -6.97
N ILE A 102 -13.02 9.07 -6.43
CA ILE A 102 -14.09 8.07 -6.57
C ILE A 102 -14.47 7.86 -8.03
N ASP A 103 -14.53 8.93 -8.82
CA ASP A 103 -14.84 8.87 -10.25
C ASP A 103 -13.74 8.14 -11.05
N GLN A 104 -12.52 8.06 -10.52
CA GLN A 104 -11.41 7.35 -11.16
C GLN A 104 -11.39 5.85 -10.86
N VAL A 105 -12.11 5.37 -9.85
CA VAL A 105 -12.09 3.96 -9.43
C VAL A 105 -12.35 2.99 -10.59
N PRO A 106 -13.43 3.12 -11.39
CA PRO A 106 -13.66 2.22 -12.50
C PRO A 106 -12.57 2.28 -13.58
N LEU A 107 -12.09 3.47 -13.89
CA LEU A 107 -11.06 3.69 -14.93
C LEU A 107 -9.75 3.02 -14.55
N LEU A 108 -9.31 3.20 -13.30
CA LEU A 108 -8.06 2.62 -12.78
C LEU A 108 -8.14 1.10 -12.72
N LEU A 109 -9.25 0.54 -12.26
CA LEU A 109 -9.41 -0.92 -12.20
C LEU A 109 -9.54 -1.56 -13.58
N LEU A 110 -10.14 -0.88 -14.55
CA LEU A 110 -10.16 -1.35 -15.94
C LEU A 110 -8.79 -1.30 -16.59
N ALA A 111 -8.01 -0.24 -16.35
CA ALA A 111 -6.67 -0.09 -16.89
C ALA A 111 -5.61 -0.94 -16.16
N GLY A 112 -5.86 -1.28 -14.90
CA GLY A 112 -4.93 -1.96 -14.01
C GLY A 112 -3.77 -1.09 -13.54
N ILE A 113 -2.94 -1.64 -12.65
CA ILE A 113 -1.75 -0.96 -12.14
C ILE A 113 -0.84 -0.56 -13.30
N ALA A 114 -0.57 -1.49 -14.22
CA ALA A 114 0.34 -1.27 -15.34
C ALA A 114 -0.11 -0.15 -16.29
N GLY A 115 -1.43 0.03 -16.48
CA GLY A 115 -1.96 1.02 -17.42
C GLY A 115 -2.43 2.33 -16.79
N GLY A 116 -2.72 2.34 -15.48
CA GLY A 116 -3.39 3.48 -14.84
C GLY A 116 -2.57 4.23 -13.81
N GLN A 117 -1.72 3.55 -13.05
CA GLN A 117 -1.06 4.14 -11.88
C GLN A 117 -0.08 5.26 -12.24
N TYR A 118 0.70 5.10 -13.30
CA TYR A 118 1.77 6.04 -13.65
C TYR A 118 1.25 7.46 -13.96
N ALA A 119 0.01 7.60 -14.42
CA ALA A 119 -0.61 8.91 -14.70
C ALA A 119 -0.73 9.82 -13.46
N TYR A 120 -0.61 9.26 -12.26
CA TYR A 120 -0.70 9.97 -10.98
C TYR A 120 0.66 10.16 -10.30
N CYS A 121 1.72 9.62 -10.89
CA CYS A 121 3.09 9.82 -10.41
C CYS A 121 3.47 11.30 -10.46
N ASN A 122 3.93 11.86 -9.36
CA ASN A 122 4.31 13.27 -9.20
C ASN A 122 3.22 14.29 -9.62
N ARG A 123 1.95 13.88 -9.62
CA ARG A 123 0.83 14.72 -10.05
C ARG A 123 0.34 15.61 -8.90
N VAL A 124 0.72 16.88 -8.94
CA VAL A 124 0.30 17.89 -7.97
C VAL A 124 -1.18 18.28 -8.19
N GLY A 125 -1.92 18.52 -7.10
CA GLY A 125 -3.29 19.03 -7.14
C GLY A 125 -4.37 17.99 -7.49
N HIS A 126 -4.04 16.70 -7.48
CA HIS A 126 -5.00 15.61 -7.61
C HIS A 126 -4.93 14.70 -6.38
N SER A 127 -6.07 14.30 -5.82
CA SER A 127 -6.12 13.48 -4.60
C SER A 127 -5.42 12.12 -4.73
N LEU A 128 -5.36 11.55 -5.94
CA LEU A 128 -4.63 10.31 -6.23
C LEU A 128 -3.15 10.52 -6.58
N GLY A 129 -2.67 11.78 -6.61
CA GLY A 129 -1.26 12.06 -6.88
C GLY A 129 -0.37 11.51 -5.76
N TYR A 130 0.79 10.98 -6.11
CA TYR A 130 1.78 10.49 -5.16
C TYR A 130 3.20 10.82 -5.60
N ALA A 131 4.10 11.00 -4.62
CA ALA A 131 5.47 11.38 -4.88
C ALA A 131 6.37 10.18 -5.16
N VAL A 132 7.23 10.31 -6.19
CA VAL A 132 8.27 9.34 -6.52
C VAL A 132 9.55 10.09 -6.88
N LEU A 133 10.69 9.61 -6.40
CA LEU A 133 12.01 10.12 -6.77
C LEU A 133 12.50 9.42 -8.05
N ASP A 134 12.02 9.85 -9.20
CA ASP A 134 12.31 9.27 -10.52
C ASP A 134 13.19 10.16 -11.41
N GLY A 135 13.74 11.24 -10.84
CA GLY A 135 14.52 12.24 -11.58
C GLY A 135 13.68 13.34 -12.24
N THR A 136 12.35 13.20 -12.26
CA THR A 136 11.44 14.25 -12.77
C THR A 136 10.76 15.03 -11.63
N TYR A 137 10.96 14.58 -10.39
CA TYR A 137 10.40 15.22 -9.21
C TYR A 137 10.90 16.64 -9.03
N THR A 138 10.00 17.60 -9.02
CA THR A 138 10.30 19.01 -8.73
C THR A 138 9.62 19.49 -7.45
N GLN A 139 8.35 19.21 -7.29
CA GLN A 139 7.56 19.43 -6.08
C GLN A 139 6.39 18.45 -6.13
N GLY A 140 6.50 17.30 -5.47
CA GLY A 140 5.44 16.29 -5.45
C GLY A 140 4.41 16.55 -4.38
N PRO A 141 3.24 15.95 -4.52
CA PRO A 141 2.32 15.78 -3.42
C PRO A 141 2.97 14.87 -2.38
N ASP A 142 2.50 14.95 -1.15
CA ASP A 142 2.81 13.97 -0.11
C ASP A 142 4.30 13.84 0.24
N VAL A 143 4.91 14.95 0.62
CA VAL A 143 6.21 14.99 1.27
C VAL A 143 6.03 15.41 2.72
N LEU A 144 6.45 14.57 3.65
CA LEU A 144 6.49 14.91 5.06
C LEU A 144 7.89 15.36 5.44
N SER A 145 7.97 16.56 6.01
CA SER A 145 9.21 17.10 6.59
C SER A 145 8.97 17.48 8.04
N LEU A 146 9.83 17.04 8.93
CA LEU A 146 9.77 17.38 10.34
C LEU A 146 11.15 17.45 10.96
N SER A 147 11.24 18.12 12.12
CA SER A 147 12.45 18.17 12.93
C SER A 147 12.12 17.80 14.37
N ARG A 148 13.07 17.14 15.05
CA ARG A 148 13.01 16.81 16.48
C ARG A 148 14.34 17.15 17.12
N ARG A 149 14.31 17.62 18.37
CA ARG A 149 15.54 17.79 19.14
C ARG A 149 16.19 16.44 19.41
N LYS A 150 17.50 16.34 19.27
CA LYS A 150 18.22 15.08 19.55
C LYS A 150 17.96 14.55 20.95
N SER A 151 17.87 15.45 21.95
CA SER A 151 17.59 15.09 23.33
C SER A 151 16.21 14.45 23.57
N GLU A 152 15.29 14.57 22.60
CA GLU A 152 13.94 14.02 22.66
C GLU A 152 13.81 12.70 21.87
N VAL A 153 14.86 12.28 21.15
CA VAL A 153 14.85 11.09 20.30
C VAL A 153 15.71 9.99 20.93
N HIS A 154 15.06 8.89 21.29
CA HIS A 154 15.71 7.73 21.87
C HIS A 154 15.82 6.56 20.90
N SER A 155 14.87 6.46 19.97
CA SER A 155 14.91 5.48 18.88
C SER A 155 14.28 6.01 17.61
N ILE A 156 14.73 5.48 16.48
CA ILE A 156 14.17 5.73 15.15
C ILE A 156 14.07 4.40 14.44
N GLU A 157 12.92 4.15 13.83
CA GLU A 157 12.69 3.01 12.94
C GLU A 157 12.27 3.55 11.58
N LEU A 158 13.04 3.19 10.54
CA LEU A 158 12.75 3.47 9.14
C LEU A 158 12.29 2.17 8.50
N PHE A 159 11.14 2.15 7.85
CA PHE A 159 10.58 0.92 7.30
C PHE A 159 9.85 1.16 5.98
N THR A 160 9.79 0.11 5.16
CA THR A 160 9.04 0.10 3.90
C THR A 160 7.58 -0.32 4.11
N ASP A 161 6.75 -0.11 3.09
CA ASP A 161 5.32 -0.42 3.08
C ASP A 161 5.00 -1.93 3.17
N GLY A 162 6.00 -2.81 3.00
CA GLY A 162 5.86 -4.24 3.25
C GLY A 162 5.52 -4.60 4.70
N TYR A 163 5.72 -3.67 5.66
CA TYR A 163 5.20 -3.80 7.02
C TYR A 163 3.84 -3.13 7.12
N LEU A 164 2.78 -3.94 7.19
CA LEU A 164 1.38 -3.47 7.25
C LEU A 164 0.94 -3.06 8.66
N SER A 165 1.74 -3.38 9.67
CA SER A 165 1.50 -3.05 11.08
C SER A 165 2.81 -2.76 11.79
N CYS A 166 2.77 -1.94 12.84
CA CYS A 166 3.92 -1.61 13.67
C CYS A 166 3.91 -2.45 14.95
N PRO A 167 5.06 -3.01 15.38
CA PRO A 167 5.17 -3.74 16.64
C PRO A 167 5.10 -2.80 17.86
N SER A 168 4.93 -3.35 19.04
CA SER A 168 5.07 -2.60 20.30
C SER A 168 6.54 -2.28 20.66
N GLY A 169 7.48 -3.14 20.21
CA GLY A 169 8.92 -2.96 20.43
C GLY A 169 9.61 -2.20 19.31
N THR A 170 10.86 -1.80 19.54
CA THR A 170 11.69 -0.99 18.62
C THR A 170 12.85 -1.76 17.98
N SER A 171 12.96 -3.06 18.24
CA SER A 171 14.00 -3.91 17.66
C SER A 171 13.58 -4.49 16.30
N VAL A 172 14.55 -4.80 15.45
CA VAL A 172 14.32 -5.52 14.19
C VAL A 172 13.53 -6.82 14.43
N ARG A 173 13.86 -7.55 15.51
CA ARG A 173 13.13 -8.77 15.87
C ARG A 173 11.65 -8.50 16.12
N ALA A 174 11.31 -7.44 16.85
CA ALA A 174 9.90 -7.09 17.09
C ALA A 174 9.16 -6.81 15.78
N TRP A 175 9.80 -6.16 14.81
CA TRP A 175 9.23 -5.92 13.47
C TRP A 175 9.00 -7.22 12.70
N GLU A 176 9.94 -8.17 12.74
CA GLU A 176 9.77 -9.48 12.10
C GLU A 176 8.69 -10.31 12.79
N ASP A 177 8.64 -10.33 14.11
CA ASP A 177 7.59 -11.05 14.86
C ASP A 177 6.19 -10.46 14.51
N GLU A 178 6.08 -9.13 14.38
CA GLU A 178 4.84 -8.47 13.96
C GLU A 178 4.49 -8.81 12.50
N PHE A 179 5.45 -8.83 11.60
CA PHE A 179 5.24 -9.26 10.21
C PHE A 179 4.66 -10.67 10.16
N PHE A 180 5.26 -11.63 10.86
CA PHE A 180 4.76 -13.01 10.87
C PHE A 180 3.39 -13.14 11.56
N ARG A 181 3.08 -12.29 12.54
CA ARG A 181 1.73 -12.20 13.12
C ARG A 181 0.71 -11.77 12.08
N VAL A 182 1.02 -10.74 11.28
CA VAL A 182 0.17 -10.26 10.18
C VAL A 182 -0.02 -11.34 9.12
N GLU A 183 1.06 -12.05 8.74
CA GLU A 183 0.99 -13.18 7.79
C GLU A 183 0.05 -14.28 8.28
N ALA A 184 0.16 -14.66 9.55
CA ALA A 184 -0.68 -15.70 10.15
C ALA A 184 -2.16 -15.27 10.26
N GLN A 185 -2.42 -13.99 10.51
CA GLN A 185 -3.77 -13.47 10.69
C GLN A 185 -4.50 -13.22 9.36
N ASP A 186 -3.80 -12.73 8.35
CA ASP A 186 -4.39 -12.33 7.06
C ASP A 186 -3.44 -12.66 5.90
N PHE A 187 -3.28 -13.95 5.64
CA PHE A 187 -2.34 -14.47 4.61
C PHE A 187 -2.59 -13.85 3.23
N HIS A 188 -3.83 -13.78 2.81
CA HIS A 188 -4.21 -13.21 1.52
C HIS A 188 -4.35 -11.69 1.53
N LYS A 189 -4.09 -11.01 2.65
CA LYS A 189 -4.24 -9.54 2.76
C LYS A 189 -5.57 -9.04 2.19
N CYS A 190 -6.65 -9.65 2.65
CA CYS A 190 -8.02 -9.32 2.21
C CYS A 190 -8.99 -9.03 3.37
N GLY A 191 -8.48 -9.03 4.60
CA GLY A 191 -9.19 -8.75 5.85
C GLY A 191 -8.69 -7.51 6.55
N ALA A 192 -8.19 -7.68 7.78
CA ALA A 192 -7.72 -6.60 8.64
C ALA A 192 -6.49 -5.87 8.09
N PHE A 193 -5.68 -6.55 7.29
CA PHE A 193 -4.46 -6.03 6.66
C PHE A 193 -4.58 -6.02 5.14
N ALA A 194 -5.74 -5.64 4.63
CA ALA A 194 -5.98 -5.61 3.19
C ALA A 194 -4.94 -4.73 2.48
N GLY A 195 -4.40 -5.25 1.38
CA GLY A 195 -3.34 -4.62 0.60
C GLY A 195 -3.44 -4.92 -0.88
N VAL A 196 -2.57 -4.31 -1.66
CA VAL A 196 -2.52 -4.43 -3.13
C VAL A 196 -2.06 -5.83 -3.58
N LYS A 197 -1.35 -6.55 -2.71
CA LYS A 197 -0.87 -7.93 -2.94
C LYS A 197 -1.18 -8.79 -1.72
N GLY A 198 -1.41 -10.09 -1.90
CA GLY A 198 -1.45 -11.09 -0.84
C GLY A 198 -0.24 -12.01 -0.90
N SER A 199 -0.05 -12.86 0.09
CA SER A 199 1.04 -13.85 0.12
C SER A 199 0.68 -15.14 -0.62
N THR A 200 1.71 -15.84 -1.09
CA THR A 200 1.65 -17.21 -1.61
C THR A 200 2.52 -18.13 -0.75
N THR A 201 2.49 -19.42 -0.99
CA THR A 201 3.35 -20.37 -0.27
C THR A 201 4.85 -20.15 -0.52
N THR A 202 5.20 -19.44 -1.58
CA THR A 202 6.59 -19.20 -2.00
C THR A 202 7.02 -17.73 -1.93
N LEU A 203 6.07 -16.78 -1.87
CA LEU A 203 6.35 -15.35 -1.87
C LEU A 203 5.48 -14.64 -0.85
N PHE A 204 6.05 -13.76 -0.08
CA PHE A 204 5.30 -12.82 0.75
C PHE A 204 4.58 -11.76 -0.10
N SER A 205 3.65 -11.05 0.55
CA SER A 205 2.84 -10.02 -0.13
C SER A 205 3.70 -8.92 -0.73
N ASP A 206 4.77 -8.51 -0.04
CA ASP A 206 5.70 -7.49 -0.51
C ASP A 206 7.10 -7.68 0.07
N ASP A 207 8.09 -7.01 -0.56
CA ASP A 207 9.44 -6.88 -0.01
C ASP A 207 9.40 -5.94 1.20
N ARG A 208 10.25 -6.23 2.20
CA ARG A 208 10.29 -5.43 3.41
C ARG A 208 11.71 -5.14 3.87
N THR A 209 11.89 -3.96 4.38
CA THR A 209 13.14 -3.53 5.00
C THR A 209 12.83 -2.68 6.22
N VAL A 210 13.55 -2.90 7.30
CA VAL A 210 13.52 -2.04 8.48
C VAL A 210 14.93 -1.74 8.97
N LEU A 211 15.17 -0.50 9.31
CA LEU A 211 16.38 -0.03 10.00
C LEU A 211 15.95 0.55 11.34
N THR A 212 16.59 0.06 12.43
CA THR A 212 16.36 0.60 13.77
C THR A 212 17.66 1.24 14.30
N VAL A 213 17.52 2.43 14.86
CA VAL A 213 18.61 3.19 15.47
C VAL A 213 18.22 3.53 16.89
N HIS A 214 19.11 3.28 17.86
CA HIS A 214 18.94 3.66 19.26
C HIS A 214 20.03 4.65 19.65
N PHE A 215 19.63 5.73 20.34
CA PHE A 215 20.53 6.74 20.87
C PHE A 215 20.75 6.51 22.37
N HIS A 216 22.00 6.64 22.79
CA HIS A 216 22.44 6.45 24.17
C HIS A 216 22.96 7.75 24.76
#